data_480a3c752178137cf9a36145e6c62f2f
#
_entry.id   480a3c752178137cf9a36145e6c62f2f
#
_cell.length_a   1.000
_cell.length_b   1.000
_cell.length_c   1.000
_cell.angle_alpha   90.00
_cell.angle_beta   90.00
_cell.angle_gamma   90.00
#
_symmetry.space_group_name_H-M   'P 1'
#
loop_
_entity.id
_entity.type
_entity.pdbx_description
1 polymer ?
#
loop_
_entity_poly.entity_id
_entity_poly.type
_entity_poly.pdbx_seq_one_letter_code
_entity_poly.pdbx_strand_id
1 'polypeptide(L)'
;MLIYRGVARGYTGEATAGFPFGASYPQLEWLTIGRSFGVPHSFYAMLLVGVVAWVVLHRSVFGRHLYAVGKNEDAARYSGVRTDFVIISAYVISAALASVAAIYFAMFTKSVQPSSHGNFYELYAIAAAVLGGFSLRGGEGSIIGVILGAVLLQELQNLVNLLGI
;
A
#
# COMPACT_ATOMS: atom_id res chain seq x y z
N MET A 1 -13.64 -5.47 4.87
CA MET A 1 -12.86 -6.61 4.31
C MET A 1 -13.69 -7.88 4.15
N LEU A 2 -14.46 -8.34 5.16
CA LEU A 2 -15.24 -9.59 5.07
C LEU A 2 -16.27 -9.60 3.93
N ILE A 3 -16.97 -8.50 3.69
CA ILE A 3 -17.98 -8.38 2.61
C ILE A 3 -17.33 -8.60 1.24
N TYR A 4 -16.24 -7.90 0.95
CA TYR A 4 -15.53 -8.05 -0.33
C TYR A 4 -14.99 -9.46 -0.54
N ARG A 5 -14.49 -10.11 0.52
CA ARG A 5 -14.09 -11.52 0.46
C ARG A 5 -15.26 -12.46 0.25
N GLY A 6 -16.39 -12.20 0.90
CA GLY A 6 -17.62 -12.98 0.68
C GLY A 6 -18.09 -12.92 -0.77
N VAL A 7 -18.11 -11.73 -1.36
CA VAL A 7 -18.44 -11.53 -2.78
C VAL A 7 -17.44 -12.23 -3.69
N ALA A 8 -16.14 -12.07 -3.43
CA ALA A 8 -15.10 -12.71 -4.23
C ALA A 8 -15.19 -14.25 -4.17
N ARG A 9 -15.42 -14.83 -2.98
CA ARG A 9 -15.64 -16.29 -2.81
C ARG A 9 -16.88 -16.76 -3.54
N GLY A 10 -17.99 -16.01 -3.45
CA GLY A 10 -19.24 -16.34 -4.16
C GLY A 10 -19.05 -16.35 -5.68
N TYR A 11 -18.24 -15.44 -6.21
CA TYR A 11 -17.96 -15.35 -7.64
C TYR A 11 -16.99 -16.43 -8.13
N THR A 12 -15.97 -16.79 -7.36
CA THR A 12 -14.92 -17.75 -7.75
C THR A 12 -15.20 -19.18 -7.31
N GLY A 13 -16.27 -19.44 -6.52
CA GLY A 13 -16.57 -20.75 -5.97
C GLY A 13 -15.47 -21.29 -5.04
N GLU A 14 -14.78 -20.39 -4.31
CA GLU A 14 -13.62 -20.70 -3.45
C GLU A 14 -12.39 -21.24 -4.20
N ALA A 15 -12.43 -21.34 -5.51
CA ALA A 15 -11.32 -21.82 -6.31
C ALA A 15 -10.21 -20.76 -6.41
N THR A 16 -8.97 -21.22 -6.51
CA THR A 16 -7.84 -20.35 -6.86
C THR A 16 -8.00 -19.89 -8.30
N ALA A 17 -8.18 -18.59 -8.52
CA ALA A 17 -8.22 -18.00 -9.84
C ALA A 17 -6.77 -17.77 -10.31
N GLY A 18 -6.33 -18.56 -11.27
CA GLY A 18 -5.08 -18.36 -12.01
C GLY A 18 -5.32 -17.61 -13.31
N PHE A 19 -4.26 -17.08 -13.89
CA PHE A 19 -4.36 -16.61 -15.27
C PHE A 19 -4.65 -17.78 -16.21
N PRO A 20 -5.51 -17.59 -17.23
CA PRO A 20 -5.80 -18.65 -18.20
C PRO A 20 -4.52 -19.20 -18.82
N PHE A 21 -4.44 -20.52 -19.00
CA PHE A 21 -3.30 -21.16 -19.65
C PHE A 21 -3.04 -20.54 -21.03
N GLY A 22 -1.84 -20.01 -21.24
CA GLY A 22 -1.46 -19.36 -22.50
C GLY A 22 -1.80 -17.87 -22.61
N ALA A 23 -2.48 -17.27 -21.65
CA ALA A 23 -2.66 -15.83 -21.62
C ALA A 23 -1.35 -15.18 -21.11
N SER A 24 -0.65 -14.52 -22.01
CA SER A 24 0.50 -13.67 -21.67
C SER A 24 0.06 -12.21 -21.78
N TYR A 25 0.35 -11.44 -20.77
CA TYR A 25 0.17 -9.98 -20.77
C TYR A 25 1.55 -9.31 -20.79
N PRO A 26 2.25 -9.31 -21.94
CA PRO A 26 3.67 -8.96 -22.00
C PRO A 26 3.96 -7.55 -21.49
N GLN A 27 3.03 -6.61 -21.69
CA GLN A 27 3.17 -5.24 -21.19
C GLN A 27 3.08 -5.15 -19.66
N LEU A 28 2.12 -5.87 -19.05
CA LEU A 28 1.96 -5.92 -17.60
C LEU A 28 3.06 -6.73 -16.94
N GLU A 29 3.46 -7.85 -17.53
CA GLU A 29 4.57 -8.67 -17.04
C GLU A 29 5.89 -7.88 -17.10
N TRP A 30 6.13 -7.16 -18.19
CA TRP A 30 7.30 -6.29 -18.29
C TRP A 30 7.28 -5.19 -17.21
N LEU A 31 6.12 -4.56 -16.97
CA LEU A 31 5.99 -3.50 -15.98
C LEU A 31 6.17 -4.00 -14.53
N THR A 32 5.75 -5.24 -14.23
CA THR A 32 5.70 -5.75 -12.85
C THR A 32 6.87 -6.65 -12.51
N ILE A 33 7.22 -7.61 -13.39
CA ILE A 33 8.23 -8.65 -13.15
C ILE A 33 9.51 -8.38 -13.98
N GLY A 34 9.41 -7.53 -15.01
CA GLY A 34 10.54 -7.16 -15.86
C GLY A 34 11.72 -6.64 -15.04
N ARG A 35 12.93 -6.83 -15.57
CA ARG A 35 14.17 -6.35 -14.98
C ARG A 35 14.90 -5.43 -15.94
N SER A 36 15.33 -4.26 -15.44
CA SER A 36 16.24 -3.37 -16.14
C SER A 36 17.47 -3.15 -15.27
N PHE A 37 18.65 -3.26 -15.84
CA PHE A 37 19.94 -3.16 -15.11
C PHE A 37 20.06 -4.12 -13.91
N GLY A 38 19.41 -5.29 -13.97
CA GLY A 38 19.40 -6.27 -12.88
C GLY A 38 18.40 -5.98 -11.74
N VAL A 39 17.73 -4.84 -11.79
CA VAL A 39 16.73 -4.41 -10.75
C VAL A 39 15.32 -4.65 -11.28
N PRO A 40 14.41 -5.24 -10.48
CA PRO A 40 13.03 -5.44 -10.90
C PRO A 40 12.29 -4.09 -11.03
N HIS A 41 11.39 -4.01 -12.03
CA HIS A 41 10.61 -2.79 -12.30
C HIS A 41 9.71 -2.39 -11.13
N SER A 42 9.28 -3.36 -10.31
CA SER A 42 8.54 -3.09 -9.07
C SER A 42 9.30 -2.17 -8.10
N PHE A 43 10.65 -2.28 -8.06
CA PHE A 43 11.47 -1.39 -7.25
C PHE A 43 11.44 0.05 -7.76
N TYR A 44 11.55 0.24 -9.09
CA TYR A 44 11.43 1.57 -9.69
C TYR A 44 10.04 2.18 -9.48
N ALA A 45 8.99 1.36 -9.58
CA ALA A 45 7.63 1.80 -9.28
C ALA A 45 7.47 2.23 -7.81
N MET A 46 8.01 1.45 -6.87
CA MET A 46 8.02 1.82 -5.44
C MET A 46 8.75 3.14 -5.22
N LEU A 47 9.90 3.32 -5.84
CA LEU A 47 10.70 4.55 -5.72
C LEU A 47 9.96 5.75 -6.29
N LEU A 48 9.34 5.60 -7.45
CA LEU A 48 8.54 6.65 -8.08
C LEU A 48 7.36 7.05 -7.19
N VAL A 49 6.59 6.08 -6.70
CA VAL A 49 5.47 6.33 -5.79
C VAL A 49 5.97 6.98 -4.49
N GLY A 50 7.10 6.52 -3.94
CA GLY A 50 7.73 7.09 -2.76
C GLY A 50 8.12 8.55 -2.94
N VAL A 51 8.75 8.89 -4.08
CA VAL A 51 9.14 10.28 -4.41
C VAL A 51 7.90 11.16 -4.58
N VAL A 52 6.89 10.70 -5.32
CA VAL A 52 5.64 11.44 -5.51
C VAL A 52 4.95 11.67 -4.18
N ALA A 53 4.81 10.63 -3.36
CA ALA A 53 4.22 10.72 -2.04
C ALA A 53 5.02 11.67 -1.11
N TRP A 54 6.34 11.62 -1.18
CA TRP A 54 7.21 12.52 -0.42
C TRP A 54 6.99 13.99 -0.81
N VAL A 55 6.95 14.29 -2.13
CA VAL A 55 6.68 15.64 -2.63
C VAL A 55 5.29 16.11 -2.20
N VAL A 56 4.27 15.26 -2.39
CA VAL A 56 2.89 15.59 -2.01
C VAL A 56 2.78 15.84 -0.52
N LEU A 57 3.37 15.00 0.31
CA LEU A 57 3.23 15.11 1.75
C LEU A 57 4.06 16.27 2.34
N HIS A 58 5.32 16.44 1.91
CA HIS A 58 6.25 17.40 2.54
C HIS A 58 6.34 18.75 1.83
N ARG A 59 6.01 18.83 0.54
CA ARG A 59 6.17 20.05 -0.26
C ARG A 59 4.86 20.72 -0.67
N SER A 60 3.71 20.01 -0.64
CA SER A 60 2.44 20.58 -1.07
C SER A 60 1.65 21.24 0.06
N VAL A 61 0.71 22.10 -0.31
CA VAL A 61 -0.31 22.66 0.60
C VAL A 61 -1.22 21.57 1.14
N PHE A 62 -1.54 20.57 0.30
CA PHE A 62 -2.35 19.44 0.68
C PHE A 62 -1.72 18.63 1.83
N GLY A 63 -0.41 18.36 1.76
CA GLY A 63 0.31 17.67 2.83
C GLY A 63 0.26 18.42 4.16
N ARG A 64 0.41 19.76 4.12
CA ARG A 64 0.27 20.59 5.33
C ARG A 64 -1.13 20.52 5.94
N HIS A 65 -2.18 20.55 5.10
CA HIS A 65 -3.54 20.37 5.57
C HIS A 65 -3.76 18.98 6.16
N LEU A 66 -3.17 17.94 5.55
CA LEU A 66 -3.26 16.57 6.02
C LEU A 66 -2.63 16.40 7.41
N TYR A 67 -1.46 16.99 7.65
CA TYR A 67 -0.84 17.03 8.98
C TYR A 67 -1.66 17.83 9.99
N ALA A 68 -2.21 18.97 9.58
CA ALA A 68 -3.04 19.80 10.46
C ALA A 68 -4.32 19.08 10.90
N VAL A 69 -5.03 18.46 9.96
CA VAL A 69 -6.24 17.67 10.23
C VAL A 69 -5.92 16.47 11.11
N GLY A 70 -4.80 15.77 10.83
CA GLY A 70 -4.35 14.63 11.63
C GLY A 70 -3.99 15.00 13.07
N LYS A 71 -3.51 16.23 13.30
CA LYS A 71 -3.14 16.71 14.64
C LYS A 71 -4.35 17.16 15.46
N ASN A 72 -5.24 17.93 14.86
CA ASN A 72 -6.50 18.34 15.45
C ASN A 72 -7.48 18.81 14.36
N GLU A 73 -8.51 18.00 14.09
CA GLU A 73 -9.47 18.26 13.03
C GLU A 73 -10.28 19.53 13.30
N ASP A 74 -10.74 19.74 14.55
CA ASP A 74 -11.54 20.90 14.90
C ASP A 74 -10.74 22.19 14.75
N ALA A 75 -9.49 22.22 15.23
CA ALA A 75 -8.61 23.38 15.07
C ALA A 75 -8.33 23.68 13.59
N ALA A 76 -8.13 22.66 12.77
CA ALA A 76 -7.94 22.81 11.33
C ALA A 76 -9.21 23.39 10.67
N ARG A 77 -10.39 22.92 11.06
CA ARG A 77 -11.69 23.40 10.57
C ARG A 77 -11.91 24.86 10.94
N TYR A 78 -11.64 25.24 12.19
CA TYR A 78 -11.73 26.63 12.63
C TYR A 78 -10.72 27.55 11.91
N SER A 79 -9.61 27.01 11.45
CA SER A 79 -8.63 27.72 10.63
C SER A 79 -8.98 27.82 9.14
N GLY A 80 -10.22 27.39 8.76
CA GLY A 80 -10.71 27.50 7.38
C GLY A 80 -10.29 26.34 6.45
N VAL A 81 -9.67 25.26 6.99
CA VAL A 81 -9.35 24.08 6.21
C VAL A 81 -10.61 23.24 5.97
N ARG A 82 -10.83 22.83 4.72
CA ARG A 82 -11.92 21.92 4.36
C ARG A 82 -11.55 20.49 4.77
N THR A 83 -11.77 20.14 6.06
CA THR A 83 -11.35 18.86 6.65
C THR A 83 -11.95 17.67 5.92
N ASP A 84 -13.24 17.71 5.57
CA ASP A 84 -13.92 16.63 4.86
C ASP A 84 -13.26 16.31 3.51
N PHE A 85 -12.91 17.34 2.74
CA PHE A 85 -12.21 17.13 1.46
C PHE A 85 -10.82 16.51 1.64
N VAL A 86 -10.08 16.93 2.66
CA VAL A 86 -8.76 16.38 2.97
C VAL A 86 -8.85 14.91 3.36
N ILE A 87 -9.81 14.57 4.22
CA ILE A 87 -10.05 13.20 4.68
C ILE A 87 -10.46 12.30 3.51
N ILE A 88 -11.46 12.71 2.72
CA ILE A 88 -11.92 11.94 1.55
C ILE A 88 -10.76 11.72 0.56
N SER A 89 -9.99 12.77 0.28
CA SER A 89 -8.85 12.66 -0.63
C SER A 89 -7.78 11.68 -0.11
N ALA A 90 -7.52 11.65 1.19
CA ALA A 90 -6.58 10.70 1.80
C ALA A 90 -7.06 9.25 1.63
N TYR A 91 -8.35 8.98 1.83
CA TYR A 91 -8.94 7.66 1.60
C TYR A 91 -8.89 7.24 0.12
N VAL A 92 -9.18 8.16 -0.79
CA VAL A 92 -9.12 7.90 -2.24
C VAL A 92 -7.70 7.58 -2.68
N ILE A 93 -6.71 8.34 -2.21
CA ILE A 93 -5.29 8.08 -2.50
C ILE A 93 -4.87 6.72 -1.94
N SER A 94 -5.25 6.42 -0.70
CA SER A 94 -4.95 5.12 -0.07
C SER A 94 -5.55 3.95 -0.86
N ALA A 95 -6.82 4.06 -1.27
CA ALA A 95 -7.48 3.04 -2.08
C ALA A 95 -6.81 2.86 -3.46
N ALA A 96 -6.43 3.96 -4.11
CA ALA A 96 -5.72 3.92 -5.39
C ALA A 96 -4.35 3.22 -5.25
N LEU A 97 -3.57 3.56 -4.24
CA LEU A 97 -2.27 2.91 -3.98
C LEU A 97 -2.43 1.43 -3.63
N ALA A 98 -3.45 1.07 -2.84
CA ALA A 98 -3.77 -0.32 -2.54
C ALA A 98 -4.14 -1.11 -3.80
N SER A 99 -4.89 -0.51 -4.73
CA SER A 99 -5.25 -1.13 -6.02
C SER A 99 -4.03 -1.38 -6.89
N VAL A 100 -3.09 -0.43 -6.96
CA VAL A 100 -1.82 -0.60 -7.67
C VAL A 100 -1.01 -1.74 -7.04
N ALA A 101 -0.88 -1.76 -5.72
CA ALA A 101 -0.16 -2.82 -5.00
C ALA A 101 -0.79 -4.21 -5.24
N ALA A 102 -2.13 -4.29 -5.28
CA ALA A 102 -2.86 -5.52 -5.57
C ALA A 102 -2.57 -6.06 -6.99
N ILE A 103 -2.47 -5.17 -7.99
CA ILE A 103 -2.09 -5.56 -9.36
C ILE A 103 -0.67 -6.14 -9.39
N TYR A 104 0.30 -5.46 -8.77
CA TYR A 104 1.68 -5.96 -8.66
C TYR A 104 1.73 -7.32 -7.98
N PHE A 105 0.98 -7.48 -6.90
CA PHE A 105 0.91 -8.73 -6.15
C PHE A 105 0.31 -9.87 -6.97
N ALA A 106 -0.82 -9.63 -7.66
CA ALA A 106 -1.48 -10.61 -8.53
C ALA A 106 -0.57 -11.05 -9.68
N MET A 107 0.15 -10.11 -10.30
CA MET A 107 1.11 -10.43 -11.37
C MET A 107 2.32 -11.21 -10.87
N PHE A 108 2.78 -10.93 -9.65
CA PHE A 108 3.90 -11.64 -9.04
C PHE A 108 3.54 -13.08 -8.70
N THR A 109 2.37 -13.31 -8.09
CA THR A 109 1.90 -14.65 -7.67
C THR A 109 1.31 -15.47 -8.84
N LYS A 110 0.93 -14.81 -9.94
CA LYS A 110 0.21 -15.39 -11.10
C LYS A 110 -1.06 -16.17 -10.75
N SER A 111 -1.51 -16.08 -9.51
CA SER A 111 -2.72 -16.69 -9.00
C SER A 111 -3.28 -15.89 -7.84
N VAL A 112 -4.58 -15.84 -7.71
CA VAL A 112 -5.25 -15.16 -6.60
C VAL A 112 -6.21 -16.14 -5.92
N GLN A 113 -6.00 -16.34 -4.62
CA GLN A 113 -6.88 -17.17 -3.81
C GLN A 113 -7.69 -16.25 -2.88
N PRO A 114 -9.02 -16.15 -3.07
CA PRO A 114 -9.87 -15.22 -2.32
C PRO A 114 -9.88 -15.44 -0.82
N SER A 115 -9.60 -16.68 -0.37
CA SER A 115 -9.59 -17.06 1.05
C SER A 115 -8.35 -16.62 1.80
N SER A 116 -7.17 -16.64 1.18
CA SER A 116 -5.89 -16.45 1.87
C SER A 116 -5.08 -15.23 1.42
N HIS A 117 -5.24 -14.81 0.15
CA HIS A 117 -4.48 -13.68 -0.36
C HIS A 117 -4.85 -12.38 0.34
N GLY A 118 -3.84 -11.61 0.72
CA GLY A 118 -4.00 -10.34 1.41
C GLY A 118 -4.48 -10.45 2.87
N ASN A 119 -4.43 -11.64 3.49
CA ASN A 119 -4.73 -11.78 4.92
C ASN A 119 -3.70 -11.01 5.74
N PHE A 120 -4.21 -10.19 6.68
CA PHE A 120 -3.41 -9.38 7.61
C PHE A 120 -2.50 -8.32 6.95
N TYR A 121 -2.58 -8.09 5.63
CA TYR A 121 -1.76 -7.06 4.97
C TYR A 121 -2.05 -5.66 5.50
N GLU A 122 -3.30 -5.39 5.93
CA GLU A 122 -3.63 -4.16 6.63
C GLU A 122 -2.86 -4.00 7.94
N LEU A 123 -2.70 -5.07 8.71
CA LEU A 123 -1.93 -5.03 9.96
C LEU A 123 -0.43 -4.84 9.71
N TYR A 124 0.11 -5.50 8.69
CA TYR A 124 1.49 -5.32 8.27
C TYR A 124 1.76 -3.89 7.78
N ALA A 125 0.83 -3.32 7.02
CA ALA A 125 0.95 -1.94 6.57
C ALA A 125 0.93 -0.94 7.73
N ILE A 126 0.03 -1.13 8.70
CA ILE A 126 -0.03 -0.31 9.92
C ILE A 126 1.26 -0.49 10.74
N ALA A 127 1.70 -1.73 10.95
CA ALA A 127 2.93 -2.01 11.70
C ALA A 127 4.15 -1.38 11.02
N ALA A 128 4.28 -1.49 9.69
CA ALA A 128 5.35 -0.84 8.94
C ALA A 128 5.33 0.68 9.07
N ALA A 129 4.14 1.29 9.02
CA ALA A 129 3.97 2.72 9.18
C ALA A 129 4.37 3.18 10.60
N VAL A 130 3.95 2.46 11.64
CA VAL A 130 4.28 2.75 13.05
C VAL A 130 5.78 2.58 13.29
N LEU A 131 6.38 1.48 12.83
CA LEU A 131 7.83 1.27 12.88
C LEU A 131 8.59 2.37 12.13
N GLY A 132 8.01 2.89 11.05
CA GLY A 132 8.51 4.03 10.29
C GLY A 132 8.32 5.39 10.95
N GLY A 133 7.75 5.45 12.16
CA GLY A 133 7.57 6.67 12.94
C GLY A 133 6.29 7.43 12.63
N PHE A 134 5.28 6.79 12.03
CA PHE A 134 3.94 7.37 11.93
C PHE A 134 3.20 7.26 13.25
N SER A 135 2.59 8.36 13.69
CA SER A 135 1.77 8.41 14.87
C SER A 135 0.37 7.83 14.59
N LEU A 136 -0.09 6.89 15.42
CA LEU A 136 -1.47 6.38 15.37
C LEU A 136 -2.51 7.46 15.70
N ARG A 137 -2.10 8.53 16.38
CA ARG A 137 -2.97 9.70 16.65
C ARG A 137 -3.10 10.62 15.45
N GLY A 138 -2.26 10.44 14.41
CA GLY A 138 -2.21 11.30 13.24
C GLY A 138 -1.27 12.51 13.39
N GLY A 139 -1.15 13.27 12.31
CA GLY A 139 -0.42 14.55 12.26
C GLY A 139 1.10 14.45 12.29
N GLU A 140 1.69 13.26 12.31
CA GLU A 140 3.14 13.03 12.35
C GLU A 140 3.54 11.82 11.54
N GLY A 141 4.71 11.89 10.88
CA GLY A 141 5.28 10.80 10.12
C GLY A 141 6.08 11.26 8.89
N SER A 142 6.83 10.33 8.30
CA SER A 142 7.58 10.62 7.09
C SER A 142 7.56 9.45 6.12
N ILE A 143 7.56 9.74 4.81
CA ILE A 143 7.56 8.72 3.77
C ILE A 143 8.82 7.85 3.81
N ILE A 144 9.97 8.47 4.10
CA ILE A 144 11.24 7.74 4.24
C ILE A 144 11.14 6.75 5.40
N GLY A 145 10.54 7.18 6.52
CA GLY A 145 10.30 6.30 7.67
C GLY A 145 9.45 5.09 7.31
N VAL A 146 8.35 5.27 6.58
CA VAL A 146 7.49 4.14 6.15
C VAL A 146 8.24 3.16 5.26
N ILE A 147 9.03 3.65 4.31
CA ILE A 147 9.82 2.77 3.43
C ILE A 147 10.80 1.93 4.26
N LEU A 148 11.53 2.57 5.18
CA LEU A 148 12.45 1.87 6.08
C LEU A 148 11.72 0.89 7.02
N GLY A 149 10.57 1.29 7.56
CA GLY A 149 9.73 0.44 8.39
C GLY A 149 9.20 -0.79 7.65
N ALA A 150 8.81 -0.62 6.38
CA ALA A 150 8.37 -1.72 5.54
C ALA A 150 9.51 -2.71 5.23
N VAL A 151 10.71 -2.22 4.93
CA VAL A 151 11.90 -3.05 4.72
C VAL A 151 12.23 -3.80 5.99
N LEU A 152 12.29 -3.12 7.12
CA LEU A 152 12.61 -3.72 8.41
C LEU A 152 11.61 -4.81 8.79
N LEU A 153 10.30 -4.56 8.59
CA LEU A 153 9.27 -5.57 8.86
C LEU A 153 9.44 -6.80 7.97
N GLN A 154 9.76 -6.61 6.69
CA GLN A 154 9.97 -7.70 5.75
C GLN A 154 11.21 -8.53 6.11
N GLU A 155 12.30 -7.87 6.52
CA GLU A 155 13.51 -8.57 6.99
C GLU A 155 13.26 -9.36 8.28
N LEU A 156 12.49 -8.80 9.22
CA LEU A 156 12.08 -9.52 10.43
C LEU A 156 11.26 -10.78 10.10
N GLN A 157 10.30 -10.68 9.18
CA GLN A 157 9.52 -11.84 8.75
C GLN A 157 10.40 -12.91 8.08
N ASN A 158 11.34 -12.47 7.25
CA ASN A 158 12.29 -13.36 6.60
C ASN A 158 13.18 -14.08 7.63
N LEU A 159 13.66 -13.34 8.64
CA LEU A 159 14.46 -13.91 9.73
C LEU A 159 13.67 -14.96 10.54
N VAL A 160 12.42 -14.67 10.90
CA VAL A 160 11.54 -15.61 11.61
C VAL A 160 11.34 -16.88 10.80
N ASN A 161 11.08 -16.76 9.50
CA ASN A 161 10.94 -17.91 8.61
C ASN A 161 12.22 -18.75 8.51
N LEU A 162 13.40 -18.11 8.48
CA LEU A 162 14.69 -18.81 8.43
C LEU A 162 15.01 -19.54 9.75
N LEU A 163 14.58 -19.00 10.88
CA LEU A 163 14.75 -19.64 12.19
C LEU A 163 13.75 -20.78 12.44
N GLY A 164 12.76 -20.95 11.55
CA GLY A 164 11.78 -22.02 11.65
C GLY A 164 10.77 -21.85 12.80
N ILE A 165 10.54 -20.61 13.24
CA ILE A 165 9.63 -20.25 14.33
C ILE A 165 8.28 -19.84 13.77
#